data_61bb328d0085d13d68309e64570e36d8
#
_entry.id   61bb328d0085d13d68309e64570e36d8
#
_cell.length_a   1.000
_cell.length_b   1.000
_cell.length_c   1.000
_cell.angle_alpha   90.00
_cell.angle_beta   90.00
_cell.angle_gamma   90.00
#
_symmetry.space_group_name_H-M   'P 1'
#
loop_
_entity.id
_entity.type
_entity.pdbx_description
1 polymer ?
#
loop_
_entity_poly.entity_id
_entity_poly.type
_entity_poly.pdbx_seq_one_letter_code
_entity_poly.pdbx_strand_id
1 'polypeptide(L)'
;MGMELTGDALHLGPLLGYAAHLTRERMDARLSRYDMTPAQTHTLLYLCGHGDCAPQRDVVSHLRVKPSTANGILDRMEEKGLIRRAADENDQRQKRVMTTEKGRELREQVQ
;
A
#
# COMPACT_ATOMS: atom_id res chain seq x y z
N MET A 1 16.92 13.08 -17.71
CA MET A 1 15.74 12.45 -18.18
C MET A 1 14.69 12.39 -17.10
N GLY A 2 13.48 12.71 -17.44
CA GLY A 2 12.44 12.77 -16.45
C GLY A 2 11.97 11.45 -15.92
N MET A 3 12.77 10.43 -16.08
CA MET A 3 12.34 9.11 -15.66
C MET A 3 12.38 8.89 -14.19
N GLU A 4 13.17 9.66 -13.55
CA GLU A 4 13.19 9.70 -12.14
C GLU A 4 11.90 10.12 -11.61
N LEU A 5 11.03 10.08 -12.46
CA LEU A 5 9.72 10.42 -12.19
C LEU A 5 9.18 9.68 -11.02
N THR A 6 8.47 10.41 -10.21
CA THR A 6 7.72 9.86 -9.11
C THR A 6 6.51 9.11 -9.62
N GLY A 7 5.74 8.53 -8.75
CA GLY A 7 4.51 7.86 -9.13
C GLY A 7 3.56 8.74 -9.90
N ASP A 8 3.53 10.03 -9.61
CA ASP A 8 2.63 10.94 -10.32
C ASP A 8 3.05 11.12 -11.76
N ALA A 9 4.31 10.95 -12.05
CA ALA A 9 4.81 11.10 -13.40
C ALA A 9 4.31 10.00 -14.32
N LEU A 10 3.73 8.94 -13.78
CA LEU A 10 3.16 7.87 -14.57
C LEU A 10 2.02 8.34 -15.46
N HIS A 11 1.51 9.54 -15.23
CA HIS A 11 0.41 10.07 -16.01
C HIS A 11 0.86 10.95 -17.15
N LEU A 12 2.15 11.08 -17.38
CA LEU A 12 2.65 12.12 -18.25
C LEU A 12 2.77 11.79 -19.73
N GLY A 13 2.66 10.58 -20.15
CA GLY A 13 2.68 10.31 -21.57
C GLY A 13 3.15 8.92 -21.92
N PRO A 14 3.02 8.54 -23.21
CA PRO A 14 3.31 7.18 -23.63
C PRO A 14 4.75 6.74 -23.35
N LEU A 15 5.72 7.63 -23.59
CA LEU A 15 7.10 7.28 -23.35
C LEU A 15 7.37 7.06 -21.86
N LEU A 16 6.80 7.93 -21.03
CA LEU A 16 6.91 7.79 -19.60
C LEU A 16 6.16 6.56 -19.13
N GLY A 17 5.04 6.25 -19.75
CA GLY A 17 4.27 5.07 -19.43
C GLY A 17 5.07 3.79 -19.67
N TYR A 18 5.86 3.75 -20.73
CA TYR A 18 6.69 2.60 -21.02
C TYR A 18 7.75 2.40 -19.93
N ALA A 19 8.43 3.47 -19.56
CA ALA A 19 9.43 3.40 -18.52
C ALA A 19 8.84 3.00 -17.18
N ALA A 20 7.66 3.51 -16.86
CA ALA A 20 6.97 3.15 -15.65
C ALA A 20 6.60 1.68 -15.64
N HIS A 21 6.20 1.16 -16.80
CA HIS A 21 5.86 -0.25 -16.94
C HIS A 21 7.07 -1.14 -16.63
N LEU A 22 8.23 -0.80 -17.15
CA LEU A 22 9.44 -1.56 -16.87
C LEU A 22 9.81 -1.54 -15.39
N THR A 23 9.66 -0.38 -14.77
CA THR A 23 9.93 -0.25 -13.34
C THR A 23 8.96 -1.09 -12.53
N ARG A 24 7.70 -1.10 -12.94
CA ARG A 24 6.68 -1.89 -12.27
C ARG A 24 6.96 -3.38 -12.37
N GLU A 25 7.41 -3.84 -13.53
CA GLU A 25 7.75 -5.25 -13.71
C GLU A 25 8.86 -5.68 -12.77
N ARG A 26 9.89 -4.85 -12.61
CA ARG A 26 10.98 -5.14 -11.68
C ARG A 26 10.49 -5.17 -10.25
N MET A 27 9.62 -4.22 -9.88
CA MET A 27 9.05 -4.17 -8.56
C MET A 27 8.19 -5.41 -8.28
N ASP A 28 7.37 -5.81 -9.24
CA ASP A 28 6.52 -6.97 -9.07
C ASP A 28 7.34 -8.24 -8.86
N ALA A 29 8.42 -8.41 -9.62
CA ALA A 29 9.29 -9.56 -9.47
C ALA A 29 9.94 -9.57 -8.08
N ARG A 30 10.34 -8.41 -7.60
CA ARG A 30 10.93 -8.28 -6.28
C ARG A 30 9.93 -8.55 -5.18
N LEU A 31 8.73 -8.00 -5.30
CA LEU A 31 7.69 -8.17 -4.30
C LEU A 31 7.15 -9.60 -4.26
N SER A 32 7.16 -10.30 -5.39
CA SER A 32 6.70 -11.67 -5.43
C SER A 32 7.45 -12.57 -4.46
N ARG A 33 8.73 -12.31 -4.21
CA ARG A 33 9.50 -13.10 -3.27
C ARG A 33 8.97 -12.99 -1.85
N TYR A 34 8.26 -11.91 -1.54
CA TYR A 34 7.69 -11.66 -0.23
C TYR A 34 6.18 -11.84 -0.21
N ASP A 35 5.62 -12.35 -1.32
CA ASP A 35 4.18 -12.52 -1.46
C ASP A 35 3.45 -11.19 -1.26
N MET A 36 3.98 -10.14 -1.87
CA MET A 36 3.44 -8.79 -1.76
C MET A 36 3.02 -8.25 -3.11
N THR A 37 1.95 -7.47 -3.13
CA THR A 37 1.57 -6.71 -4.32
C THR A 37 1.99 -5.25 -4.13
N PRO A 38 2.10 -4.47 -5.22
CA PRO A 38 2.40 -3.04 -5.08
C PRO A 38 1.41 -2.31 -4.18
N ALA A 39 0.12 -2.64 -4.27
CA ALA A 39 -0.89 -1.99 -3.43
C ALA A 39 -0.66 -2.29 -1.96
N GLN A 40 -0.28 -3.50 -1.63
CA GLN A 40 0.02 -3.87 -0.24
C GLN A 40 1.25 -3.13 0.28
N THR A 41 2.27 -3.03 -0.54
CA THR A 41 3.48 -2.28 -0.18
C THR A 41 3.16 -0.81 0.03
N HIS A 42 2.38 -0.22 -0.89
CA HIS A 42 1.97 1.18 -0.75
C HIS A 42 1.19 1.42 0.53
N THR A 43 0.34 0.47 0.90
CA THR A 43 -0.43 0.58 2.14
C THR A 43 0.49 0.59 3.36
N LEU A 44 1.48 -0.30 3.39
CA LEU A 44 2.43 -0.33 4.50
C LEU A 44 3.25 0.95 4.58
N LEU A 45 3.67 1.49 3.43
CA LEU A 45 4.42 2.74 3.41
C LEU A 45 3.58 3.93 3.86
N TYR A 46 2.31 3.95 3.45
CA TYR A 46 1.38 4.99 3.89
C TYR A 46 1.24 4.97 5.42
N LEU A 47 1.01 3.77 5.97
CA LEU A 47 0.89 3.63 7.42
C LEU A 47 2.16 4.06 8.13
N CYS A 48 3.32 3.74 7.56
CA CYS A 48 4.59 4.15 8.13
C CYS A 48 4.65 5.67 8.31
N GLY A 49 4.21 6.40 7.30
CA GLY A 49 4.21 7.86 7.35
C GLY A 49 3.18 8.43 8.33
N HIS A 50 2.32 7.58 8.89
CA HIS A 50 1.25 8.00 9.79
C HIS A 50 1.34 7.30 11.15
N GLY A 51 2.54 6.92 11.55
CA GLY A 51 2.75 6.33 12.87
C GLY A 51 2.25 4.89 12.97
N ASP A 52 2.17 4.20 11.85
CA ASP A 52 1.69 2.82 11.76
C ASP A 52 0.24 2.62 12.18
N CYS A 53 -0.55 3.69 12.16
CA CYS A 53 -1.96 3.62 12.49
C CYS A 53 -2.70 4.75 11.77
N ALA A 54 -3.81 4.44 11.12
CA ALA A 54 -4.61 5.44 10.42
C ALA A 54 -6.06 4.98 10.33
N PRO A 55 -7.01 5.93 10.20
CA PRO A 55 -8.40 5.56 9.95
C PRO A 55 -8.50 4.78 8.64
N GLN A 56 -9.33 3.75 8.62
CA GLN A 56 -9.47 2.93 7.43
C GLN A 56 -9.92 3.75 6.22
N ARG A 57 -10.81 4.71 6.43
CA ARG A 57 -11.29 5.55 5.33
C ARG A 57 -10.16 6.34 4.66
N ASP A 58 -9.16 6.76 5.45
CA ASP A 58 -8.02 7.49 4.90
C ASP A 58 -7.14 6.57 4.08
N VAL A 59 -6.95 5.34 4.55
CA VAL A 59 -6.19 4.33 3.81
C VAL A 59 -6.88 4.01 2.49
N VAL A 60 -8.19 3.80 2.52
CA VAL A 60 -8.99 3.52 1.32
C VAL A 60 -8.87 4.68 0.34
N SER A 61 -8.99 5.91 0.83
CA SER A 61 -8.88 7.09 -0.01
C SER A 61 -7.49 7.21 -0.64
N HIS A 62 -6.46 6.87 0.10
CA HIS A 62 -5.08 6.92 -0.40
C HIS A 62 -4.85 5.94 -1.54
N LEU A 63 -5.48 4.79 -1.49
CA LEU A 63 -5.29 3.75 -2.51
C LEU A 63 -5.88 4.11 -3.85
N ARG A 64 -6.84 5.03 -3.90
CA ARG A 64 -7.45 5.52 -5.13
C ARG A 64 -8.04 4.42 -6.01
N VAL A 65 -8.64 3.44 -5.36
CA VAL A 65 -9.37 2.37 -6.03
C VAL A 65 -10.77 2.33 -5.45
N LYS A 66 -11.63 1.52 -6.03
CA LYS A 66 -12.99 1.38 -5.50
C LYS A 66 -12.93 0.87 -4.07
N PRO A 67 -13.85 1.30 -3.20
CA PRO A 67 -13.86 0.84 -1.81
C PRO A 67 -13.85 -0.68 -1.68
N SER A 68 -14.59 -1.39 -2.52
CA SER A 68 -14.60 -2.85 -2.48
C SER A 68 -13.23 -3.44 -2.79
N THR A 69 -12.50 -2.84 -3.75
CA THR A 69 -11.15 -3.28 -4.08
C THR A 69 -10.21 -3.01 -2.92
N ALA A 70 -10.29 -1.82 -2.33
CA ALA A 70 -9.46 -1.45 -1.18
C ALA A 70 -9.71 -2.40 -0.01
N ASN A 71 -10.98 -2.72 0.27
CA ASN A 71 -11.31 -3.64 1.35
C ASN A 71 -10.72 -5.03 1.09
N GLY A 72 -10.73 -5.49 -0.15
CA GLY A 72 -10.12 -6.76 -0.51
C GLY A 72 -8.61 -6.76 -0.27
N ILE A 73 -7.94 -5.65 -0.58
CA ILE A 73 -6.51 -5.50 -0.31
C ILE A 73 -6.24 -5.59 1.19
N LEU A 74 -7.02 -4.86 1.98
CA LEU A 74 -6.86 -4.85 3.43
C LEU A 74 -7.18 -6.22 4.04
N ASP A 75 -8.22 -6.89 3.55
CA ASP A 75 -8.56 -8.22 4.02
C ASP A 75 -7.39 -9.19 3.84
N ARG A 76 -6.77 -9.16 2.66
CA ARG A 76 -5.63 -10.03 2.39
C ARG A 76 -4.42 -9.70 3.25
N MET A 77 -4.19 -8.41 3.49
CA MET A 77 -3.09 -8.00 4.36
C MET A 77 -3.31 -8.44 5.79
N GLU A 78 -4.56 -8.39 6.24
CA GLU A 78 -4.89 -8.86 7.58
C GLU A 78 -4.72 -10.37 7.70
N GLU A 79 -5.15 -11.11 6.68
CA GLU A 79 -4.96 -12.56 6.64
C GLU A 79 -3.48 -12.95 6.70
N LYS A 80 -2.63 -12.15 6.06
CA LYS A 80 -1.18 -12.37 6.10
C LYS A 80 -0.55 -11.93 7.41
N GLY A 81 -1.32 -11.31 8.29
CA GLY A 81 -0.80 -10.81 9.55
C GLY A 81 0.00 -9.52 9.45
N LEU A 82 -0.12 -8.78 8.34
CA LEU A 82 0.63 -7.55 8.13
C LEU A 82 -0.01 -6.34 8.78
N ILE A 83 -1.32 -6.38 8.92
CA ILE A 83 -2.08 -5.31 9.58
C ILE A 83 -3.13 -5.91 10.48
N ARG A 84 -3.65 -5.08 11.38
CA ARG A 84 -4.85 -5.38 12.16
C ARG A 84 -5.83 -4.25 11.98
N ARG A 85 -7.10 -4.56 12.09
CA ARG A 85 -8.16 -3.56 12.06
C ARG A 85 -8.94 -3.66 13.36
N ALA A 86 -9.28 -2.50 13.90
CA ALA A 86 -10.04 -2.44 15.14
C ALA A 86 -10.96 -1.23 15.09
N ALA A 87 -12.01 -1.27 15.90
CA ALA A 87 -12.92 -0.12 16.01
C ALA A 87 -12.16 1.06 16.61
N ASP A 88 -12.50 2.26 16.16
CA ASP A 88 -11.95 3.47 16.72
C ASP A 88 -12.50 3.64 18.13
N GLU A 89 -11.66 4.02 19.08
CA GLU A 89 -12.07 4.20 20.47
C GLU A 89 -13.12 5.30 20.61
N ASN A 90 -13.05 6.31 19.78
CA ASN A 90 -13.94 7.47 19.86
C ASN A 90 -15.17 7.34 18.97
N ASP A 91 -15.15 6.47 17.97
CA ASP A 91 -16.28 6.27 17.08
C ASP A 91 -16.27 4.84 16.56
N GLN A 92 -17.08 3.99 17.18
CA GLN A 92 -17.13 2.57 16.85
C GLN A 92 -17.61 2.28 15.44
N ARG A 93 -18.22 3.25 14.77
CA ARG A 93 -18.61 3.08 13.37
C ARG A 93 -17.44 3.17 12.42
N GLN A 94 -16.32 3.64 12.91
CA GLN A 94 -15.09 3.75 12.11
C GLN A 94 -14.09 2.72 12.56
N LYS A 95 -13.27 2.29 11.62
CA LYS A 95 -12.19 1.35 11.91
C LYS A 95 -10.85 2.03 11.72
N ARG A 96 -9.88 1.56 12.47
CA ARG A 96 -8.49 1.97 12.29
C ARG A 96 -7.69 0.79 11.78
N VAL A 97 -6.72 1.09 10.95
CA VAL A 97 -5.80 0.10 10.40
C VAL A 97 -4.45 0.31 11.05
N MET A 98 -3.87 -0.75 11.56
CA MET A 98 -2.59 -0.70 12.27
C MET A 98 -1.62 -1.68 11.65
N THR A 99 -0.36 -1.26 11.47
CA THR A 99 0.69 -2.16 11.02
C THR A 99 1.10 -3.05 12.18
N THR A 100 1.24 -4.35 11.91
CA THR A 100 1.75 -5.29 12.91
C THR A 100 3.28 -5.29 12.90
N GLU A 101 3.88 -5.95 13.88
CA GLU A 101 5.32 -6.11 13.89
C GLU A 101 5.80 -6.82 12.63
N LYS A 102 5.09 -7.88 12.22
CA LYS A 102 5.40 -8.59 11.00
C LYS A 102 5.33 -7.67 9.78
N GLY A 103 4.33 -6.81 9.74
CA GLY A 103 4.20 -5.84 8.65
C GLY A 103 5.36 -4.86 8.60
N ARG A 104 5.79 -4.38 9.76
CA ARG A 104 6.93 -3.47 9.84
C ARG A 104 8.22 -4.14 9.36
N GLU A 105 8.45 -5.37 9.78
CA GLU A 105 9.62 -6.12 9.38
C GLU A 105 9.64 -6.36 7.87
N LEU A 106 8.51 -6.74 7.32
CA LEU A 106 8.41 -7.01 5.89
C LEU A 106 8.60 -5.73 5.09
N ARG A 107 8.06 -4.62 5.57
CA ARG A 107 8.23 -3.33 4.92
C ARG A 107 9.71 -2.97 4.78
N GLU A 108 10.49 -3.22 5.81
CA GLU A 108 11.92 -2.93 5.78
C GLU A 108 12.63 -3.77 4.72
N GLN A 109 12.19 -4.99 4.52
CA GLN A 109 12.82 -5.90 3.57
C GLN A 109 12.54 -5.52 2.11
N VAL A 110 11.39 -4.87 1.85
CA VAL A 110 11.00 -4.53 0.49
C VAL A 110 11.30 -3.09 0.10
N GLN A 111 11.80 -2.30 1.02
CA GLN A 111 12.19 -0.91 0.73
C GLN A 111 13.51 -0.82 -0.04
#